data_2032f9e9c28b3ee0db0058f6ead016d2
#
_entry.id   2032f9e9c28b3ee0db0058f6ead016d2
#
_cell.length_a   1.000
_cell.length_b   1.000
_cell.length_c   1.000
_cell.angle_alpha   90.00
_cell.angle_beta   90.00
_cell.angle_gamma   90.00
#
_symmetry.space_group_name_H-M   'P 1'
#
loop_
_entity.id
_entity.type
_entity.pdbx_description
1 polymer ?
#
loop_
_entity_poly.entity_id
_entity_poly.type
_entity_poly.pdbx_seq_one_letter_code
_entity_poly.pdbx_strand_id
1 'polypeptide(L)'
;MDSLMEAFEYVAGADGNCFQSVVLDSISEIGEVVLSHEKSINKDGRAAYGEMATQMTSIIRAFRDLPGKNVLMTAKAEKSQDETGRILYSPSMPGNKVGQALPYFFDLVIALRVERDGDGVTQRALLCQPDGLWSAKDRSGKLDQWEAPDMGEIIRKIGGV
;
A
#
# COMPACT_ATOMS: atom_id res chain seq x y z
N MET A 1 0.20 -15.98 10.21
CA MET A 1 0.93 -16.09 8.92
C MET A 1 0.29 -17.15 8.02
N ASP A 2 -0.07 -18.29 8.54
CA ASP A 2 -0.60 -19.42 7.75
C ASP A 2 -1.82 -19.04 6.90
N SER A 3 -2.81 -18.37 7.47
CA SER A 3 -4.01 -17.92 6.74
C SER A 3 -3.74 -16.93 5.61
N LEU A 4 -2.69 -16.10 5.72
CA LEU A 4 -2.30 -15.19 4.63
C LEU A 4 -1.63 -15.95 3.48
N MET A 5 -0.82 -16.96 3.81
CA MET A 5 -0.20 -17.82 2.81
C MET A 5 -1.23 -18.72 2.13
N GLU A 6 -2.19 -19.27 2.88
CA GLU A 6 -3.32 -19.99 2.32
C GLU A 6 -4.14 -19.11 1.36
N ALA A 7 -4.40 -17.85 1.73
CA ALA A 7 -5.07 -16.90 0.85
C ALA A 7 -4.25 -16.62 -0.41
N PHE A 8 -2.92 -16.49 -0.28
CA PHE A 8 -2.03 -16.32 -1.43
C PHE A 8 -2.09 -17.54 -2.37
N GLU A 9 -1.97 -18.76 -1.84
CA GLU A 9 -2.03 -19.99 -2.62
C GLU A 9 -3.38 -20.13 -3.34
N TYR A 10 -4.47 -19.78 -2.64
CA TYR A 10 -5.80 -19.80 -3.24
C TYR A 10 -5.93 -18.84 -4.43
N VAL A 11 -5.52 -17.57 -4.27
CA VAL A 11 -5.65 -16.55 -5.34
C VAL A 11 -4.64 -16.76 -6.47
N ALA A 12 -3.52 -17.43 -6.19
CA ALA A 12 -2.52 -17.80 -7.19
C ALA A 12 -2.88 -19.10 -7.93
N GLY A 13 -3.71 -19.94 -7.33
CA GLY A 13 -4.14 -21.23 -7.88
C GLY A 13 -5.32 -21.14 -8.85
N ALA A 14 -5.75 -22.29 -9.34
CA ALA A 14 -6.85 -22.40 -10.31
C ALA A 14 -8.17 -21.83 -9.77
N ASP A 15 -8.45 -22.03 -8.48
CA ASP A 15 -9.68 -21.55 -7.83
C ASP A 15 -9.75 -20.02 -7.76
N GLY A 16 -8.59 -19.36 -7.73
CA GLY A 16 -8.48 -17.91 -7.76
C GLY A 16 -8.63 -17.27 -9.13
N ASN A 17 -8.71 -18.04 -10.22
CA ASN A 17 -8.78 -17.51 -11.59
C ASN A 17 -10.04 -16.68 -11.87
N CYS A 18 -11.11 -16.86 -11.10
CA CYS A 18 -12.32 -16.05 -11.22
C CYS A 18 -12.15 -14.60 -10.74
N PHE A 19 -11.11 -14.30 -9.96
CA PHE A 19 -10.85 -12.95 -9.46
C PHE A 19 -9.85 -12.22 -10.35
N GLN A 20 -10.24 -11.06 -10.87
CA GLN A 20 -9.36 -10.16 -11.62
C GLN A 20 -8.57 -9.24 -10.70
N SER A 21 -9.05 -9.00 -9.49
CA SER A 21 -8.44 -8.08 -8.54
C SER A 21 -8.33 -8.72 -7.16
N VAL A 22 -7.24 -8.42 -6.47
CA VAL A 22 -6.94 -8.86 -5.10
C VAL A 22 -6.65 -7.64 -4.24
N VAL A 23 -7.23 -7.60 -3.05
CA VAL A 23 -7.04 -6.48 -2.10
C VAL A 23 -6.48 -7.00 -0.79
N LEU A 24 -5.39 -6.39 -0.31
CA LEU A 24 -4.86 -6.58 1.03
C LEU A 24 -5.20 -5.34 1.88
N ASP A 25 -6.08 -5.50 2.85
CA ASP A 25 -6.52 -4.42 3.74
C ASP A 25 -6.29 -4.79 5.21
N SER A 26 -5.26 -4.27 5.81
CA SER A 26 -4.21 -3.37 5.35
C SER A 26 -2.82 -4.00 5.55
N ILE A 27 -1.86 -3.64 4.71
CA ILE A 27 -0.48 -4.11 4.89
C ILE A 27 0.16 -3.54 6.16
N SER A 28 -0.30 -2.40 6.65
CA SER A 28 0.15 -1.85 7.94
C SER A 28 -0.20 -2.78 9.09
N GLU A 29 -1.43 -3.33 9.11
CA GLU A 29 -1.87 -4.26 10.16
C GLU A 29 -1.15 -5.60 10.05
N ILE A 30 -0.98 -6.12 8.83
CA ILE A 30 -0.18 -7.32 8.59
C ILE A 30 1.23 -7.13 9.17
N GLY A 31 1.86 -5.97 8.93
CA GLY A 31 3.17 -5.63 9.46
C GLY A 31 3.23 -5.61 10.99
N GLU A 32 2.20 -5.08 11.66
CA GLU A 32 2.12 -5.08 13.12
C GLU A 32 2.00 -6.50 13.69
N VAL A 33 1.19 -7.36 13.06
CA VAL A 33 1.04 -8.76 13.46
C VAL A 33 2.37 -9.52 13.31
N VAL A 34 3.05 -9.35 12.17
CA VAL A 34 4.36 -9.97 11.92
C VAL A 34 5.39 -9.47 12.94
N LEU A 35 5.46 -8.15 13.20
CA LEU A 35 6.38 -7.60 14.19
C LEU A 35 6.10 -8.12 15.60
N SER A 36 4.84 -8.23 15.98
CA SER A 36 4.43 -8.77 17.28
C SER A 36 4.91 -10.23 17.45
N HIS A 37 4.73 -11.04 16.40
CA HIS A 37 5.24 -12.40 16.38
C HIS A 37 6.76 -12.45 16.53
N GLU A 38 7.49 -11.67 15.70
CA GLU A 38 8.94 -11.63 15.73
C GLU A 38 9.48 -11.17 17.09
N LYS A 39 8.86 -10.21 17.75
CA LYS A 39 9.21 -9.79 19.11
C LYS A 39 8.97 -10.86 20.15
N SER A 40 8.04 -11.79 19.93
CA SER A 40 7.77 -12.89 20.86
C SER A 40 8.85 -13.97 20.84
N ILE A 41 9.55 -14.15 19.72
CA ILE A 41 10.56 -15.18 19.51
C ILE A 41 11.99 -14.64 19.54
N ASN A 42 12.21 -13.37 19.22
CA ASN A 42 13.51 -12.72 19.21
C ASN A 42 13.69 -11.86 20.47
N LYS A 43 14.75 -12.13 21.24
CA LYS A 43 15.12 -11.30 22.42
C LYS A 43 15.71 -9.94 22.02
N ASP A 44 16.32 -9.85 20.82
CA ASP A 44 16.85 -8.60 20.28
C ASP A 44 15.79 -7.89 19.44
N GLY A 45 15.36 -6.72 19.90
CA GLY A 45 14.37 -5.91 19.18
C GLY A 45 14.81 -5.50 17.77
N ARG A 46 16.12 -5.29 17.54
CA ARG A 46 16.63 -4.95 16.19
C ARG A 46 16.50 -6.12 15.24
N ALA A 47 16.78 -7.34 15.72
CA ALA A 47 16.58 -8.56 14.94
C ALA A 47 15.11 -8.72 14.56
N ALA A 48 14.17 -8.54 15.50
CA ALA A 48 12.74 -8.64 15.25
C ALA A 48 12.27 -7.67 14.15
N TYR A 49 12.72 -6.42 14.16
CA TYR A 49 12.41 -5.45 13.08
C TYR A 49 13.06 -5.85 11.74
N GLY A 50 14.25 -6.45 11.76
CA GLY A 50 14.95 -6.93 10.56
C GLY A 50 14.18 -8.08 9.89
N GLU A 51 13.76 -9.06 10.67
CA GLU A 51 12.98 -10.22 10.20
C GLU A 51 11.60 -9.79 9.71
N MET A 52 10.90 -8.94 10.45
CA MET A 52 9.63 -8.36 9.99
C MET A 52 9.80 -7.65 8.64
N ALA A 53 10.84 -6.84 8.47
CA ALA A 53 11.08 -6.13 7.21
C ALA A 53 11.32 -7.09 6.04
N THR A 54 12.03 -8.18 6.29
CA THR A 54 12.31 -9.22 5.30
C THR A 54 11.02 -9.95 4.90
N GLN A 55 10.24 -10.40 5.89
CA GLN A 55 8.98 -11.10 5.64
C GLN A 55 7.97 -10.20 4.92
N MET A 56 7.77 -8.96 5.37
CA MET A 56 6.84 -8.03 4.73
C MET A 56 7.24 -7.71 3.29
N THR A 57 8.53 -7.55 3.02
CA THR A 57 9.02 -7.34 1.66
C THR A 57 8.71 -8.55 0.76
N SER A 58 8.87 -9.76 1.27
CA SER A 58 8.54 -11.00 0.55
C SER A 58 7.05 -11.12 0.28
N ILE A 59 6.20 -10.86 1.27
CA ILE A 59 4.73 -10.88 1.14
C ILE A 59 4.27 -9.88 0.08
N ILE A 60 4.71 -8.61 0.19
CA ILE A 60 4.33 -7.55 -0.73
C ILE A 60 4.71 -7.93 -2.16
N ARG A 61 5.92 -8.43 -2.38
CA ARG A 61 6.37 -8.84 -3.72
C ARG A 61 5.58 -10.03 -4.25
N ALA A 62 5.33 -11.05 -3.42
CA ALA A 62 4.58 -12.22 -3.83
C ALA A 62 3.19 -11.83 -4.35
N PHE A 63 2.43 -11.05 -3.58
CA PHE A 63 1.11 -10.59 -4.02
C PHE A 63 1.17 -9.63 -5.21
N ARG A 64 2.11 -8.66 -5.21
CA ARG A 64 2.28 -7.72 -6.32
C ARG A 64 2.51 -8.41 -7.66
N ASP A 65 3.28 -9.49 -7.62
CA ASP A 65 3.73 -10.20 -8.82
C ASP A 65 2.76 -11.31 -9.26
N LEU A 66 1.53 -11.36 -8.70
CA LEU A 66 0.48 -12.28 -9.15
C LEU A 66 0.14 -12.04 -10.63
N PRO A 67 0.31 -13.05 -11.49
CA PRO A 67 0.12 -12.87 -12.92
C PRO A 67 -1.35 -12.66 -13.28
N GLY A 68 -1.62 -11.69 -14.17
CA GLY A 68 -2.97 -11.42 -14.68
C GLY A 68 -3.95 -10.90 -13.63
N LYS A 69 -3.47 -10.26 -12.58
CA LYS A 69 -4.30 -9.68 -11.51
C LYS A 69 -3.94 -8.24 -11.23
N ASN A 70 -4.95 -7.43 -10.94
CA ASN A 70 -4.75 -6.13 -10.30
C ASN A 70 -4.60 -6.35 -8.78
N VAL A 71 -3.54 -5.85 -8.20
CA VAL A 71 -3.32 -5.97 -6.76
C VAL A 71 -3.36 -4.60 -6.11
N LEU A 72 -4.29 -4.43 -5.17
CA LEU A 72 -4.45 -3.24 -4.34
C LEU A 72 -4.02 -3.55 -2.91
N MET A 73 -3.20 -2.67 -2.34
CA MET A 73 -2.82 -2.76 -0.94
C MET A 73 -3.15 -1.44 -0.25
N THR A 74 -3.94 -1.50 0.82
CA THR A 74 -4.19 -0.33 1.65
C THR A 74 -3.14 -0.22 2.75
N ALA A 75 -2.84 1.00 3.17
CA ALA A 75 -1.94 1.29 4.28
C ALA A 75 -2.43 2.49 5.08
N LYS A 76 -2.13 2.51 6.38
CA LYS A 76 -2.31 3.70 7.22
C LYS A 76 -1.42 4.82 6.67
N ALA A 77 -1.87 6.06 6.72
CA ALA A 77 -1.03 7.21 6.42
C ALA A 77 -0.31 7.70 7.68
N GLU A 78 0.97 7.97 7.56
CA GLU A 78 1.80 8.52 8.63
C GLU A 78 2.36 9.87 8.24
N LYS A 79 2.35 10.79 9.19
CA LYS A 79 2.98 12.09 9.08
C LYS A 79 4.45 11.98 9.49
N SER A 80 5.35 12.34 8.59
CA SER A 80 6.77 12.49 8.86
C SER A 80 7.22 13.94 8.65
N GLN A 81 8.38 14.28 9.18
CA GLN A 81 9.01 15.57 8.96
C GLN A 81 10.47 15.32 8.58
N ASP A 82 10.92 15.94 7.50
CA ASP A 82 12.32 15.86 7.08
C ASP A 82 13.22 16.85 7.86
N GLU A 83 14.52 16.79 7.61
CA GLU A 83 15.53 17.65 8.27
C GLU A 83 15.33 19.15 8.01
N THR A 84 14.61 19.50 6.96
CA THR A 84 14.29 20.89 6.61
C THR A 84 12.99 21.38 7.25
N GLY A 85 12.30 20.51 8.00
CA GLY A 85 11.02 20.81 8.62
C GLY A 85 9.80 20.58 7.71
N ARG A 86 10.00 20.07 6.49
CA ARG A 86 8.92 19.78 5.54
C ARG A 86 8.10 18.56 6.01
N ILE A 87 6.80 18.73 6.03
CA ILE A 87 5.86 17.67 6.37
C ILE A 87 5.58 16.82 5.13
N LEU A 88 5.59 15.49 5.30
CA LEU A 88 5.20 14.53 4.29
C LEU A 88 4.29 13.47 4.91
N TYR A 89 3.17 13.20 4.25
CA TYR A 89 2.32 12.06 4.54
C TYR A 89 2.64 10.92 3.58
N SER A 90 2.90 9.74 4.13
CA SER A 90 3.27 8.55 3.35
C SER A 90 2.62 7.29 3.94
N PRO A 91 2.58 6.18 3.18
CA PRO A 91 2.14 4.90 3.72
C PRO A 91 2.98 4.48 4.92
N SER A 92 2.32 4.06 5.99
CA SER A 92 2.96 3.64 7.24
C SER A 92 3.13 2.14 7.32
N MET A 93 4.31 1.74 7.78
CA MET A 93 4.65 0.37 8.15
C MET A 93 5.46 0.37 9.44
N PRO A 94 5.37 -0.69 10.26
CA PRO A 94 6.26 -0.82 11.40
C PRO A 94 7.72 -0.77 10.96
N GLY A 95 8.50 0.13 11.57
CA GLY A 95 9.89 0.37 11.21
C GLY A 95 10.08 1.14 9.91
N ASN A 96 11.01 2.09 9.93
CA ASN A 96 11.21 3.07 8.85
C ASN A 96 11.63 2.43 7.50
N LYS A 97 12.36 1.29 7.55
CA LYS A 97 12.97 0.69 6.34
C LYS A 97 11.93 0.25 5.30
N VAL A 98 10.87 -0.43 5.74
CA VAL A 98 9.82 -0.92 4.81
C VAL A 98 8.95 0.24 4.35
N GLY A 99 8.52 1.12 5.27
CA GLY A 99 7.69 2.28 4.95
C GLY A 99 8.30 3.18 3.88
N GLN A 100 9.59 3.49 4.00
CA GLN A 100 10.31 4.29 3.01
C GLN A 100 10.44 3.59 1.65
N ALA A 101 10.50 2.26 1.62
CA ALA A 101 10.64 1.48 0.39
C ALA A 101 9.30 1.24 -0.32
N LEU A 102 8.17 1.32 0.38
CA LEU A 102 6.84 0.99 -0.16
C LEU A 102 6.53 1.68 -1.50
N PRO A 103 6.73 3.00 -1.68
CA PRO A 103 6.41 3.66 -2.93
C PRO A 103 7.16 3.10 -4.15
N TYR A 104 8.30 2.44 -3.94
CA TYR A 104 9.09 1.86 -5.02
C TYR A 104 8.59 0.49 -5.49
N PHE A 105 7.79 -0.19 -4.67
CA PHE A 105 7.24 -1.51 -5.02
C PHE A 105 6.06 -1.45 -5.97
N PHE A 106 5.37 -0.32 -6.07
CA PHE A 106 4.11 -0.19 -6.79
C PHE A 106 4.23 0.75 -8.00
N ASP A 107 3.39 0.53 -9.00
CA ASP A 107 3.26 1.43 -10.15
C ASP A 107 2.45 2.67 -9.79
N LEU A 108 1.46 2.51 -8.92
CA LEU A 108 0.62 3.58 -8.39
C LEU A 108 0.80 3.69 -6.88
N VAL A 109 0.88 4.90 -6.39
CA VAL A 109 0.73 5.26 -4.97
C VAL A 109 -0.32 6.35 -4.91
N ILE A 110 -1.42 6.07 -4.25
CA ILE A 110 -2.61 6.93 -4.29
C ILE A 110 -3.00 7.27 -2.84
N ALA A 111 -3.29 8.54 -2.58
CA ALA A 111 -3.81 8.97 -1.29
C ALA A 111 -5.30 9.29 -1.39
N LEU A 112 -6.14 8.60 -0.61
CA LEU A 112 -7.54 8.97 -0.46
C LEU A 112 -7.61 10.23 0.42
N ARG A 113 -8.12 11.31 -0.17
CA ARG A 113 -8.25 12.61 0.48
C ARG A 113 -9.71 12.95 0.71
N VAL A 114 -9.94 13.67 1.78
CA VAL A 114 -11.25 14.25 2.11
C VAL A 114 -11.07 15.76 2.16
N GLU A 115 -11.63 16.44 1.20
CA GLU A 115 -11.54 17.89 1.08
C GLU A 115 -12.94 18.51 1.25
N ARG A 116 -12.98 19.76 1.64
CA ARG A 116 -14.22 20.57 1.63
C ARG A 116 -14.12 21.56 0.48
N ASP A 117 -15.14 21.59 -0.35
CA ASP A 117 -15.25 22.62 -1.37
C ASP A 117 -15.62 23.99 -0.80
N GLY A 118 -15.70 25.01 -1.67
CA GLY A 118 -16.02 26.39 -1.28
C GLY A 118 -17.40 26.57 -0.63
N ASP A 119 -18.31 25.63 -0.88
CA ASP A 119 -19.68 25.59 -0.30
C ASP A 119 -19.74 24.74 0.98
N GLY A 120 -18.61 24.23 1.45
CA GLY A 120 -18.50 23.42 2.66
C GLY A 120 -18.92 21.96 2.50
N VAL A 121 -19.18 21.51 1.27
CA VAL A 121 -19.53 20.12 0.98
C VAL A 121 -18.27 19.26 1.03
N THR A 122 -18.34 18.18 1.77
CA THR A 122 -17.25 17.22 1.90
C THR A 122 -17.20 16.32 0.67
N GLN A 123 -16.08 16.35 -0.03
CA GLN A 123 -15.82 15.49 -1.18
C GLN A 123 -14.65 14.54 -0.88
N ARG A 124 -14.72 13.34 -1.44
CA ARG A 124 -13.61 12.38 -1.45
C ARG A 124 -13.00 12.34 -2.82
N ALA A 125 -11.67 12.34 -2.88
CA ALA A 125 -10.93 12.24 -4.12
C ALA A 125 -9.65 11.42 -3.92
N LEU A 126 -9.14 10.85 -4.99
CA LEU A 126 -7.87 10.14 -5.04
C LEU A 126 -6.80 11.11 -5.56
N LEU A 127 -5.80 11.39 -4.74
CA LEU A 127 -4.61 12.12 -5.15
C LEU A 127 -3.64 11.13 -5.80
N CYS A 128 -3.39 11.28 -7.09
CA CYS A 128 -2.58 10.36 -7.90
C CYS A 128 -1.20 10.94 -8.26
N GLN A 129 -1.00 12.25 -8.11
CA GLN A 129 0.27 12.94 -8.31
C GLN A 129 0.71 13.62 -7.01
N PRO A 130 2.03 13.75 -6.74
CA PRO A 130 2.49 14.39 -5.50
C PRO A 130 2.10 15.87 -5.48
N ASP A 131 1.58 16.32 -4.34
CA ASP A 131 1.19 17.71 -4.08
C ASP A 131 2.19 18.48 -3.18
N GLY A 132 3.28 17.82 -2.83
CA GLY A 132 4.29 18.35 -1.93
C GLY A 132 4.06 18.03 -0.45
N LEU A 133 2.86 17.54 -0.07
CA LEU A 133 2.52 17.08 1.27
C LEU A 133 2.28 15.58 1.33
N TRP A 134 1.75 14.99 0.26
CA TRP A 134 1.41 13.57 0.21
C TRP A 134 2.29 12.83 -0.79
N SER A 135 2.75 11.66 -0.36
CA SER A 135 3.42 10.71 -1.25
C SER A 135 2.38 10.13 -2.19
N ALA A 136 2.49 10.46 -3.46
CA ALA A 136 1.66 9.91 -4.52
C ALA A 136 2.53 9.67 -5.76
N LYS A 137 2.12 8.74 -6.60
CA LYS A 137 2.85 8.38 -7.83
C LYS A 137 1.92 7.71 -8.83
N ASP A 138 2.00 8.13 -10.07
CA ASP A 138 1.44 7.44 -11.22
C ASP A 138 2.55 7.17 -12.25
N ARG A 139 2.93 5.90 -12.41
CA ARG A 139 3.91 5.48 -13.41
C ARG A 139 3.28 5.32 -14.80
N SER A 140 1.97 5.17 -14.88
CA SER A 140 1.26 5.04 -16.17
C SER A 140 1.25 6.36 -16.97
N GLY A 141 1.29 7.49 -16.27
CA GLY A 141 1.13 8.82 -16.86
C GLY A 141 -0.27 9.10 -17.41
N LYS A 142 -1.27 8.30 -17.02
CA LYS A 142 -2.63 8.38 -17.55
C LYS A 142 -3.65 8.97 -16.57
N LEU A 143 -3.26 9.16 -15.30
CA LEU A 143 -4.12 9.71 -14.28
C LEU A 143 -3.94 11.22 -14.14
N ASP A 144 -5.04 11.91 -13.91
CA ASP A 144 -5.01 13.30 -13.49
C ASP A 144 -4.47 13.40 -12.05
N GLN A 145 -4.16 14.61 -11.60
CA GLN A 145 -3.71 14.81 -10.23
C GLN A 145 -4.77 14.35 -9.22
N TRP A 146 -6.03 14.59 -9.54
CA TRP A 146 -7.18 14.22 -8.76
C TRP A 146 -8.13 13.34 -9.57
N GLU A 147 -8.51 12.21 -9.01
CA GLU A 147 -9.44 11.27 -9.62
C GLU A 147 -10.62 11.00 -8.69
N ALA A 148 -11.74 10.60 -9.28
CA ALA A 148 -12.86 10.09 -8.50
C ALA A 148 -12.46 8.85 -7.70
N PRO A 149 -13.03 8.63 -6.49
CA PRO A 149 -12.67 7.49 -5.66
C PRO A 149 -13.32 6.18 -6.16
N ASP A 150 -13.01 5.83 -7.39
CA ASP A 150 -13.48 4.63 -8.08
C ASP A 150 -12.26 3.86 -8.64
N MET A 151 -11.91 2.76 -7.99
CA MET A 151 -10.76 1.95 -8.41
C MET A 151 -10.99 1.25 -9.74
N GLY A 152 -12.24 0.97 -10.13
CA GLY A 152 -12.56 0.42 -11.44
C GLY A 152 -12.23 1.41 -12.56
N GLU A 153 -12.54 2.69 -12.35
CA GLU A 153 -12.15 3.77 -13.26
C GLU A 153 -10.62 3.90 -13.38
N ILE A 154 -9.92 3.88 -12.23
CA ILE A 154 -8.45 3.93 -12.20
C ILE A 154 -7.85 2.77 -13.00
N ILE A 155 -8.27 1.54 -12.71
CA ILE A 155 -7.78 0.33 -13.39
C ILE A 155 -8.01 0.43 -14.91
N ARG A 156 -9.19 0.87 -15.33
CA ARG A 156 -9.51 1.03 -16.74
C ARG A 156 -8.65 2.10 -17.42
N LYS A 157 -8.43 3.25 -16.78
CA LYS A 157 -7.58 4.33 -17.30
C LYS A 157 -6.14 3.89 -17.52
N ILE A 158 -5.57 3.15 -16.58
CA ILE A 158 -4.17 2.69 -16.68
C ILE A 158 -4.00 1.48 -17.60
N GLY A 159 -5.08 0.83 -18.01
CA GLY A 159 -5.05 -0.38 -18.84
C GLY A 159 -4.77 -1.65 -18.04
N GLY A 160 -5.26 -1.73 -16.81
CA GLY A 160 -5.26 -2.94 -15.99
C GLY A 160 -6.12 -4.06 -16.56
N VAL A 161 -5.94 -5.27 -16.04
CA VAL A 161 -6.70 -6.47 -16.45
C VAL A 161 -8.10 -6.51 -15.86
#